data_823c0789673af59b4db853bf93a3f444
#
_entry.id   823c0789673af59b4db853bf93a3f444
#
_cell.length_a   1.000
_cell.length_b   1.000
_cell.length_c   1.000
_cell.angle_alpha   90.00
_cell.angle_beta   90.00
_cell.angle_gamma   90.00
#
_symmetry.space_group_name_H-M   'P 1'
#
loop_
_entity.id
_entity.type
_entity.pdbx_description
1 polymer ?
#
loop_
_entity_poly.entity_id
_entity_poly.type
_entity_poly.pdbx_seq_one_letter_code
_entity_poly.pdbx_strand_id
1 'polypeptide(L)'
;MSTKDYLFSSESVTEGHPDKVADQISDAILDSIMSHDRNCRVACETMVTTGMAVVAGEITTDCYVDIPAIVRSTIKGIGYNDSAMGFDWETCAVLTSIDKQSPDISQGVTAGEGLHKEQGAGDQGLMFGYASNDTEELMPMPITFAHRLTRELSRVRKSGKLDFLRPDGKSQVTIEYENFLPKRIDTVVVSSQHTPEVSHERLKDAIIEEVIKKVLPADMVDAKTKFLVNPTGRFVVGGPMGDCGLTGRKIIVDTYGGKGGHGGGCFSGKDPSKVDRSASYMARYIAKNLVAAGLAAKCEVQLAYAIGVAEPISVMVNSFGTGKLPSERLAELVRKHFQLRPAGIIESLDLLRPIYQQTAAYGHFGRNEPGFSWEKTDLVETLQDALK
;
A
#
# COMPACT_ATOMS: atom_id res chain seq x y z
N MET A 1 -22.43 -18.13 15.58
CA MET A 1 -21.35 -18.22 16.59
C MET A 1 -20.05 -17.91 15.85
N SER A 2 -19.31 -16.88 16.22
CA SER A 2 -17.98 -16.63 15.65
C SER A 2 -17.06 -17.75 16.13
N THR A 3 -16.50 -18.54 15.22
CA THR A 3 -15.47 -19.52 15.55
C THR A 3 -14.24 -18.75 16.03
N LYS A 4 -13.79 -19.04 17.26
CA LYS A 4 -12.58 -18.41 17.84
C LYS A 4 -11.29 -18.86 17.13
N ASP A 5 -11.37 -20.00 16.45
CA ASP A 5 -10.26 -20.63 15.75
C ASP A 5 -10.55 -20.64 14.25
N TYR A 6 -9.60 -20.12 13.46
CA TYR A 6 -9.77 -19.98 12.02
C TYR A 6 -8.43 -19.84 11.31
N LEU A 7 -8.42 -20.10 10.00
CA LEU A 7 -7.33 -19.77 9.11
C LEU A 7 -7.60 -18.44 8.42
N PHE A 8 -6.56 -17.60 8.30
CA PHE A 8 -6.66 -16.35 7.54
C PHE A 8 -5.46 -16.19 6.63
N SER A 9 -5.73 -15.80 5.39
CA SER A 9 -4.73 -15.65 4.34
C SER A 9 -4.66 -14.21 3.85
N SER A 10 -3.44 -13.71 3.61
CA SER A 10 -3.19 -12.48 2.88
C SER A 10 -2.14 -12.72 1.81
N GLU A 11 -2.25 -11.98 0.70
CA GLU A 11 -1.26 -12.01 -0.38
C GLU A 11 -0.50 -10.70 -0.50
N SER A 12 0.67 -10.77 -1.11
CA SER A 12 1.45 -9.64 -1.56
C SER A 12 2.11 -9.93 -2.90
N VAL A 13 2.56 -8.88 -3.56
CA VAL A 13 3.24 -8.98 -4.85
C VAL A 13 4.54 -8.19 -4.84
N THR A 14 5.49 -8.57 -5.71
CA THR A 14 6.76 -7.85 -5.86
C THR A 14 6.56 -6.51 -6.58
N GLU A 15 7.58 -5.67 -6.52
CA GLU A 15 7.66 -4.43 -7.30
C GLU A 15 7.53 -4.64 -8.83
N GLY A 16 7.84 -5.84 -9.32
CA GLY A 16 7.76 -6.21 -10.74
C GLY A 16 6.41 -6.78 -11.18
N HIS A 17 5.45 -6.96 -10.26
CA HIS A 17 4.09 -7.31 -10.64
C HIS A 17 3.47 -6.20 -11.52
N PRO A 18 2.75 -6.49 -12.62
CA PRO A 18 2.27 -5.48 -13.56
C PRO A 18 1.51 -4.33 -12.91
N ASP A 19 0.57 -4.60 -11.99
CA ASP A 19 -0.16 -3.55 -11.27
C ASP A 19 0.76 -2.70 -10.40
N LYS A 20 1.79 -3.29 -9.79
CA LYS A 20 2.76 -2.52 -8.97
C LYS A 20 3.79 -1.76 -9.82
N VAL A 21 4.08 -2.20 -11.02
CA VAL A 21 4.82 -1.40 -12.01
C VAL A 21 4.03 -0.13 -12.35
N ALA A 22 2.71 -0.27 -12.61
CA ALA A 22 1.83 0.85 -12.89
C ALA A 22 1.74 1.84 -11.71
N ASP A 23 1.57 1.33 -10.48
CA ASP A 23 1.54 2.15 -9.26
C ASP A 23 2.84 2.93 -9.06
N GLN A 24 4.00 2.28 -9.24
CA GLN A 24 5.32 2.92 -9.09
C GLN A 24 5.56 4.00 -10.14
N ILE A 25 5.10 3.79 -11.39
CA ILE A 25 5.20 4.81 -12.44
C ILE A 25 4.34 6.03 -12.06
N SER A 26 3.08 5.82 -11.68
CA SER A 26 2.16 6.89 -11.30
C SER A 26 2.68 7.70 -10.12
N ASP A 27 3.22 7.06 -9.08
CA ASP A 27 3.79 7.74 -7.92
C ASP A 27 5.16 8.38 -8.22
N ALA A 28 5.97 7.83 -9.13
CA ALA A 28 7.21 8.48 -9.57
C ALA A 28 6.93 9.80 -10.31
N ILE A 29 5.88 9.85 -11.12
CA ILE A 29 5.43 11.07 -11.79
C ILE A 29 4.95 12.08 -10.74
N LEU A 30 4.14 11.67 -9.78
CA LEU A 30 3.70 12.53 -8.67
C LEU A 30 4.89 13.11 -7.90
N ASP A 31 5.84 12.29 -7.49
CA ASP A 31 7.01 12.73 -6.72
C ASP A 31 7.89 13.70 -7.52
N SER A 32 8.07 13.44 -8.82
CA SER A 32 8.80 14.35 -9.71
C SER A 32 8.15 15.73 -9.80
N ILE A 33 6.82 15.79 -9.93
CA ILE A 33 6.07 17.03 -9.94
C ILE A 33 6.17 17.73 -8.59
N MET A 34 5.87 17.02 -7.51
CA MET A 34 5.82 17.57 -6.14
C MET A 34 7.16 18.11 -5.66
N SER A 35 8.27 17.58 -6.16
CA SER A 35 9.61 18.09 -5.86
C SER A 35 9.84 19.53 -6.36
N HIS A 36 9.08 19.98 -7.36
CA HIS A 36 9.18 21.32 -7.95
C HIS A 36 7.94 22.19 -7.65
N ASP A 37 6.77 21.59 -7.54
CA ASP A 37 5.50 22.25 -7.28
C ASP A 37 4.70 21.50 -6.20
N ARG A 38 4.73 22.02 -4.98
CA ARG A 38 3.99 21.45 -3.85
C ARG A 38 2.49 21.67 -3.92
N ASN A 39 2.04 22.61 -4.74
CA ASN A 39 0.62 22.93 -4.92
C ASN A 39 -0.02 22.18 -6.09
N CYS A 40 0.72 21.30 -6.73
CA CYS A 40 0.23 20.51 -7.86
C CYS A 40 -1.07 19.77 -7.53
N ARG A 41 -1.85 19.51 -8.58
CA ARG A 41 -3.00 18.61 -8.54
C ARG A 41 -2.73 17.48 -9.52
N VAL A 42 -2.67 16.26 -9.00
CA VAL A 42 -2.28 15.08 -9.77
C VAL A 42 -3.27 13.96 -9.52
N ALA A 43 -3.85 13.48 -10.60
CA ALA A 43 -4.58 12.22 -10.69
C ALA A 43 -3.99 11.49 -11.90
N CYS A 44 -2.96 10.67 -11.68
CA CYS A 44 -2.17 10.04 -12.73
C CYS A 44 -2.36 8.52 -12.67
N GLU A 45 -2.86 7.95 -13.74
CA GLU A 45 -3.08 6.54 -13.91
C GLU A 45 -2.17 5.98 -14.99
N THR A 46 -1.70 4.76 -14.78
CA THR A 46 -0.81 4.06 -15.70
C THR A 46 -1.38 2.69 -16.04
N MET A 47 -1.29 2.32 -17.30
CA MET A 47 -1.50 0.97 -17.80
C MET A 47 -0.18 0.45 -18.36
N VAL A 48 0.19 -0.79 -18.04
CA VAL A 48 1.34 -1.47 -18.63
C VAL A 48 0.91 -2.81 -19.23
N THR A 49 1.43 -3.14 -20.38
CA THR A 49 1.21 -4.40 -21.08
C THR A 49 2.45 -4.74 -21.91
N THR A 50 2.42 -5.80 -22.73
CA THR A 50 3.55 -6.22 -23.58
C THR A 50 4.10 -5.04 -24.37
N GLY A 51 5.37 -4.67 -24.10
CA GLY A 51 6.10 -3.64 -24.84
C GLY A 51 5.56 -2.21 -24.73
N MET A 52 4.62 -1.90 -23.82
CA MET A 52 3.96 -0.59 -23.78
C MET A 52 3.59 -0.15 -22.37
N ALA A 53 3.77 1.14 -22.10
CA ALA A 53 3.21 1.86 -20.96
C ALA A 53 2.35 3.04 -21.48
N VAL A 54 1.15 3.21 -20.93
CA VAL A 54 0.25 4.31 -21.20
C VAL A 54 0.02 5.07 -19.91
N VAL A 55 0.28 6.37 -19.91
CA VAL A 55 0.04 7.27 -18.77
C VAL A 55 -1.08 8.22 -19.15
N ALA A 56 -2.12 8.25 -18.36
CA ALA A 56 -3.30 9.10 -18.58
C ALA A 56 -3.75 9.76 -17.27
N GLY A 57 -4.56 10.79 -17.36
CA GLY A 57 -5.16 11.45 -16.19
C GLY A 57 -5.12 12.95 -16.23
N GLU A 58 -5.35 13.60 -15.10
CA GLU A 58 -5.43 15.05 -14.97
C GLU A 58 -4.29 15.56 -14.10
N ILE A 59 -3.49 16.45 -14.66
CA ILE A 59 -2.36 17.09 -13.97
C ILE A 59 -2.44 18.62 -14.16
N THR A 60 -2.48 19.35 -13.04
CA THR A 60 -2.32 20.79 -13.00
C THR A 60 -1.08 21.11 -12.20
N THR A 61 -0.08 21.71 -12.83
CA THR A 61 1.20 22.09 -12.24
C THR A 61 1.84 23.22 -13.01
N ASP A 62 2.72 23.97 -12.36
CA ASP A 62 3.54 25.03 -12.95
C ASP A 62 4.90 24.53 -13.45
N CYS A 63 5.22 23.26 -13.28
CA CYS A 63 6.50 22.68 -13.70
C CYS A 63 6.34 21.76 -14.92
N TYR A 64 7.41 21.62 -15.69
CA TYR A 64 7.53 20.59 -16.73
C TYR A 64 8.19 19.35 -16.18
N VAL A 65 7.66 18.18 -16.52
CA VAL A 65 8.26 16.88 -16.23
C VAL A 65 8.35 16.03 -17.50
N ASP A 66 9.48 15.36 -17.70
CA ASP A 66 9.67 14.41 -18.78
C ASP A 66 9.09 13.05 -18.38
N ILE A 67 7.78 12.89 -18.61
CA ILE A 67 7.05 11.65 -18.26
C ILE A 67 7.71 10.42 -18.89
N PRO A 68 8.07 10.39 -20.19
CA PRO A 68 8.75 9.25 -20.78
C PRO A 68 10.05 8.86 -20.06
N ALA A 69 10.86 9.83 -19.65
CA ALA A 69 12.10 9.57 -18.93
C ALA A 69 11.83 8.97 -17.54
N ILE A 70 10.83 9.49 -16.82
CA ILE A 70 10.41 8.97 -15.51
C ILE A 70 9.91 7.52 -15.64
N VAL A 71 9.04 7.23 -16.60
CA VAL A 71 8.54 5.88 -16.89
C VAL A 71 9.68 4.91 -17.11
N ARG A 72 10.61 5.23 -18.01
CA ARG A 72 11.77 4.40 -18.34
C ARG A 72 12.67 4.18 -17.13
N SER A 73 12.96 5.24 -16.38
CA SER A 73 13.78 5.16 -15.17
C SER A 73 13.15 4.24 -14.11
N THR A 74 11.84 4.31 -13.93
CA THR A 74 11.09 3.45 -13.00
C THR A 74 11.15 1.98 -13.45
N ILE A 75 10.85 1.69 -14.71
CA ILE A 75 10.91 0.34 -15.28
C ILE A 75 12.31 -0.25 -15.12
N LYS A 76 13.36 0.56 -15.41
CA LYS A 76 14.77 0.17 -15.23
C LYS A 76 15.09 -0.16 -13.79
N GLY A 77 14.67 0.69 -12.83
CA GLY A 77 14.90 0.50 -11.40
C GLY A 77 14.24 -0.75 -10.83
N ILE A 78 13.08 -1.15 -11.39
CA ILE A 78 12.40 -2.40 -11.06
C ILE A 78 13.22 -3.61 -11.56
N GLY A 79 13.89 -3.49 -12.71
CA GLY A 79 14.74 -4.55 -13.28
C GLY A 79 14.20 -5.18 -14.56
N TYR A 80 13.27 -4.53 -15.24
CA TYR A 80 12.89 -4.90 -16.61
C TYR A 80 13.91 -4.29 -17.58
N ASN A 81 15.01 -5.01 -17.80
CA ASN A 81 16.20 -4.57 -18.52
C ASN A 81 16.60 -5.50 -19.69
N ASP A 82 15.72 -6.44 -20.05
CA ASP A 82 15.95 -7.41 -21.12
C ASP A 82 14.66 -7.58 -21.94
N SER A 83 14.74 -7.32 -23.24
CA SER A 83 13.63 -7.47 -24.18
C SER A 83 13.04 -8.89 -24.23
N ALA A 84 13.81 -9.91 -23.84
CA ALA A 84 13.33 -11.28 -23.70
C ALA A 84 12.22 -11.44 -22.64
N MET A 85 12.04 -10.45 -21.77
CA MET A 85 10.91 -10.38 -20.83
C MET A 85 9.63 -9.81 -21.46
N GLY A 86 9.67 -9.41 -22.75
CA GLY A 86 8.55 -8.83 -23.49
C GLY A 86 8.13 -7.44 -23.02
N PHE A 87 8.89 -6.88 -22.08
CA PHE A 87 8.72 -5.53 -21.52
C PHE A 87 10.07 -5.10 -20.97
N ASP A 88 10.62 -4.00 -21.46
CA ASP A 88 11.89 -3.45 -20.99
C ASP A 88 11.90 -1.91 -21.06
N TRP A 89 12.75 -1.30 -20.25
CA TRP A 89 12.81 0.15 -20.09
C TRP A 89 13.28 0.88 -21.36
N GLU A 90 14.10 0.26 -22.21
CA GLU A 90 14.75 0.89 -23.36
C GLU A 90 13.84 0.92 -24.58
N THR A 91 13.16 -0.19 -24.86
CA THR A 91 12.40 -0.38 -26.10
C THR A 91 10.90 -0.26 -25.96
N CYS A 92 10.33 -0.28 -24.74
CA CYS A 92 8.88 -0.15 -24.54
C CYS A 92 8.35 1.17 -25.11
N ALA A 93 7.19 1.15 -25.74
CA ALA A 93 6.46 2.35 -26.12
C ALA A 93 5.95 3.08 -24.86
N VAL A 94 6.06 4.40 -24.84
CA VAL A 94 5.46 5.24 -23.78
C VAL A 94 4.50 6.21 -24.45
N LEU A 95 3.21 6.09 -24.10
CA LEU A 95 2.14 6.94 -24.58
C LEU A 95 1.62 7.80 -23.42
N THR A 96 1.25 9.05 -23.71
CA THR A 96 0.73 9.96 -22.70
C THR A 96 -0.55 10.63 -23.18
N SER A 97 -1.54 10.74 -22.30
CA SER A 97 -2.80 11.49 -22.52
C SER A 97 -3.15 12.21 -21.22
N ILE A 98 -2.66 13.43 -21.07
CA ILE A 98 -2.77 14.23 -19.84
C ILE A 98 -3.58 15.47 -20.13
N ASP A 99 -4.64 15.65 -19.35
CA ASP A 99 -5.51 16.84 -19.33
C ASP A 99 -5.27 17.68 -18.07
N LYS A 100 -5.88 18.86 -18.00
CA LYS A 100 -5.93 19.68 -16.80
C LYS A 100 -7.10 19.25 -15.92
N GLN A 101 -6.96 19.41 -14.60
CA GLN A 101 -8.07 19.20 -13.67
C GLN A 101 -9.29 20.05 -14.03
N SER A 102 -10.49 19.47 -13.94
CA SER A 102 -11.75 20.18 -14.15
C SER A 102 -11.88 21.38 -13.21
N PRO A 103 -12.26 22.57 -13.72
CA PRO A 103 -12.53 23.73 -12.88
C PRO A 103 -13.65 23.50 -11.86
N ASP A 104 -14.63 22.65 -12.19
CA ASP A 104 -15.75 22.32 -11.31
C ASP A 104 -15.30 21.53 -10.08
N ILE A 105 -14.25 20.71 -10.21
CA ILE A 105 -13.63 20.01 -9.08
C ILE A 105 -12.70 20.96 -8.33
N SER A 106 -11.88 21.73 -9.04
CA SER A 106 -10.89 22.63 -8.47
C SER A 106 -11.48 23.60 -7.44
N GLN A 107 -12.64 24.19 -7.72
CA GLN A 107 -13.31 25.14 -6.82
C GLN A 107 -13.66 24.55 -5.45
N GLY A 108 -13.87 23.23 -5.34
CA GLY A 108 -14.20 22.56 -4.08
C GLY A 108 -12.98 22.21 -3.21
N VAL A 109 -11.78 22.19 -3.82
CA VAL A 109 -10.52 21.77 -3.17
C VAL A 109 -9.51 22.91 -3.01
N THR A 110 -9.81 24.10 -3.55
CA THR A 110 -8.98 25.30 -3.43
C THR A 110 -9.51 26.21 -2.32
N ALA A 111 -8.67 26.51 -1.32
CA ALA A 111 -9.05 27.40 -0.24
C ALA A 111 -9.42 28.79 -0.77
N GLY A 112 -10.54 29.36 -0.28
CA GLY A 112 -11.04 30.66 -0.72
C GLY A 112 -11.98 30.61 -1.92
N GLU A 113 -12.10 29.49 -2.60
CA GLU A 113 -12.98 29.29 -3.75
C GLU A 113 -14.27 28.54 -3.41
N GLY A 114 -15.20 28.43 -4.35
CA GLY A 114 -16.43 27.66 -4.22
C GLY A 114 -17.40 28.15 -3.14
N LEU A 115 -18.34 27.29 -2.76
CA LEU A 115 -19.35 27.55 -1.74
C LEU A 115 -18.76 27.54 -0.33
N HIS A 116 -17.80 26.66 -0.05
CA HIS A 116 -17.09 26.56 1.22
C HIS A 116 -15.71 27.20 1.08
N LYS A 117 -15.33 28.05 2.04
CA LYS A 117 -14.06 28.81 1.97
C LYS A 117 -12.85 28.02 2.49
N GLU A 118 -13.07 26.94 3.24
CA GLU A 118 -12.04 26.00 3.63
C GLU A 118 -11.79 24.98 2.52
N GLN A 119 -10.57 24.45 2.45
CA GLN A 119 -10.24 23.36 1.54
C GLN A 119 -11.10 22.13 1.87
N GLY A 120 -12.00 21.79 0.96
CA GLY A 120 -12.84 20.61 1.08
C GLY A 120 -12.17 19.33 0.61
N ALA A 121 -12.86 18.21 0.80
CA ALA A 121 -12.43 16.92 0.25
C ALA A 121 -12.51 16.94 -1.30
N GLY A 122 -11.50 16.36 -1.94
CA GLY A 122 -11.41 16.29 -3.41
C GLY A 122 -12.42 15.35 -4.05
N ASP A 123 -13.04 14.48 -3.27
CA ASP A 123 -14.11 13.58 -3.68
C ASP A 123 -14.96 13.19 -2.46
N GLN A 124 -16.13 12.61 -2.72
CA GLN A 124 -16.86 11.85 -1.73
C GLN A 124 -16.18 10.50 -1.52
N GLY A 125 -16.32 9.90 -0.33
CA GLY A 125 -15.82 8.55 -0.11
C GLY A 125 -15.75 8.17 1.36
N LEU A 126 -15.35 6.91 1.57
CA LEU A 126 -15.10 6.38 2.91
C LEU A 126 -13.71 5.72 2.92
N MET A 127 -12.94 5.97 3.98
CA MET A 127 -11.57 5.54 4.14
C MET A 127 -11.43 4.79 5.45
N PHE A 128 -10.59 3.76 5.44
CA PHE A 128 -10.38 2.90 6.60
C PHE A 128 -8.94 2.93 7.08
N GLY A 129 -8.80 2.94 8.41
CA GLY A 129 -7.57 2.64 9.10
C GLY A 129 -7.74 1.39 9.95
N TYR A 130 -6.72 0.58 10.05
CA TYR A 130 -6.71 -0.61 10.89
C TYR A 130 -5.37 -0.74 11.62
N ALA A 131 -5.41 -1.26 12.83
CA ALA A 131 -4.23 -1.70 13.58
C ALA A 131 -4.58 -2.90 14.46
N SER A 132 -3.62 -3.78 14.69
CA SER A 132 -3.72 -4.90 15.63
C SER A 132 -2.37 -5.15 16.28
N ASN A 133 -2.39 -5.72 17.47
CA ASN A 133 -1.17 -6.11 18.19
C ASN A 133 -0.61 -7.48 17.73
N ASP A 134 -0.92 -7.89 16.50
CA ASP A 134 -0.40 -9.15 15.93
C ASP A 134 1.12 -9.08 15.66
N THR A 135 1.64 -7.90 15.34
CA THR A 135 3.07 -7.64 15.05
C THR A 135 3.55 -6.35 15.71
N GLU A 136 4.86 -6.16 15.76
CA GLU A 136 5.49 -4.94 16.31
C GLU A 136 5.09 -3.67 15.55
N GLU A 137 4.85 -3.78 14.24
CA GLU A 137 4.39 -2.68 13.41
C GLU A 137 2.91 -2.35 13.63
N LEU A 138 2.24 -3.10 14.49
CA LEU A 138 0.80 -3.04 14.72
C LEU A 138 -0.01 -3.27 13.44
N MET A 139 0.39 -4.29 12.69
CA MET A 139 -0.23 -4.77 11.45
C MET A 139 -0.72 -6.21 11.58
N PRO A 140 -1.71 -6.62 10.77
CA PRO A 140 -2.09 -8.02 10.69
C PRO A 140 -0.91 -8.89 10.23
N MET A 141 -0.67 -9.99 10.92
CA MET A 141 0.48 -10.85 10.68
C MET A 141 0.53 -11.45 9.26
N PRO A 142 -0.58 -11.93 8.65
CA PRO A 142 -0.52 -12.54 7.33
C PRO A 142 0.00 -11.59 6.25
N ILE A 143 -0.48 -10.34 6.20
CA ILE A 143 -0.03 -9.35 5.21
C ILE A 143 1.40 -8.90 5.48
N THR A 144 1.79 -8.76 6.75
CA THR A 144 3.16 -8.40 7.14
C THR A 144 4.16 -9.42 6.61
N PHE A 145 3.91 -10.72 6.82
CA PHE A 145 4.80 -11.75 6.31
C PHE A 145 4.75 -11.86 4.78
N ALA A 146 3.58 -11.68 4.17
CA ALA A 146 3.47 -11.65 2.71
C ALA A 146 4.33 -10.52 2.11
N HIS A 147 4.29 -9.31 2.66
CA HIS A 147 5.16 -8.21 2.23
C HIS A 147 6.65 -8.48 2.46
N ARG A 148 7.01 -9.02 3.61
CA ARG A 148 8.41 -9.36 3.91
C ARG A 148 8.96 -10.40 2.92
N LEU A 149 8.15 -11.41 2.54
CA LEU A 149 8.52 -12.42 1.55
C LEU A 149 8.77 -11.83 0.15
N THR A 150 7.86 -10.98 -0.34
CA THR A 150 8.01 -10.35 -1.67
C THR A 150 9.15 -9.34 -1.69
N ARG A 151 9.40 -8.63 -0.59
CA ARG A 151 10.55 -7.72 -0.45
C ARG A 151 11.86 -8.50 -0.47
N GLU A 152 11.94 -9.60 0.27
CA GLU A 152 13.14 -10.46 0.29
C GLU A 152 13.39 -11.12 -1.06
N LEU A 153 12.32 -11.57 -1.75
CA LEU A 153 12.42 -12.11 -3.10
C LEU A 153 13.04 -11.09 -4.07
N SER A 154 12.61 -9.83 -4.01
CA SER A 154 13.20 -8.74 -4.81
C SER A 154 14.65 -8.43 -4.40
N ARG A 155 14.96 -8.49 -3.11
CA ARG A 155 16.31 -8.25 -2.58
C ARG A 155 17.31 -9.30 -3.09
N VAL A 156 16.97 -10.59 -3.01
CA VAL A 156 17.87 -11.66 -3.48
C VAL A 156 18.05 -11.65 -5.00
N ARG A 157 17.02 -11.22 -5.74
CA ARG A 157 17.10 -10.99 -7.18
C ARG A 157 18.04 -9.83 -7.50
N LYS A 158 17.79 -8.64 -6.95
CA LYS A 158 18.58 -7.42 -7.23
C LYS A 158 20.04 -7.54 -6.79
N SER A 159 20.33 -8.30 -5.74
CA SER A 159 21.71 -8.58 -5.30
C SER A 159 22.46 -9.58 -6.18
N GLY A 160 21.79 -10.21 -7.14
CA GLY A 160 22.36 -11.29 -7.96
C GLY A 160 22.57 -12.61 -7.23
N LYS A 161 22.08 -12.73 -5.98
CA LYS A 161 22.20 -13.98 -5.20
C LYS A 161 21.41 -15.13 -5.83
N LEU A 162 20.23 -14.82 -6.37
CA LEU A 162 19.42 -15.72 -7.16
C LEU A 162 19.24 -15.09 -8.55
N ASP A 163 20.25 -15.20 -9.38
CA ASP A 163 20.38 -14.54 -10.70
C ASP A 163 19.37 -15.03 -11.75
N PHE A 164 18.79 -16.20 -11.53
CA PHE A 164 17.72 -16.74 -12.37
C PHE A 164 16.33 -16.15 -12.07
N LEU A 165 16.15 -15.33 -11.03
CA LEU A 165 14.86 -14.68 -10.75
C LEU A 165 14.64 -13.47 -11.66
N ARG A 166 13.38 -13.30 -12.08
CA ARG A 166 12.85 -12.15 -12.81
C ARG A 166 11.97 -11.27 -11.92
N PRO A 167 11.60 -10.05 -12.38
CA PRO A 167 10.98 -9.07 -11.49
C PRO A 167 9.61 -9.45 -10.92
N ASP A 168 8.77 -10.18 -11.66
CA ASP A 168 7.41 -10.52 -11.24
C ASP A 168 7.39 -11.64 -10.21
N GLY A 169 6.53 -11.49 -9.22
CA GLY A 169 6.35 -12.51 -8.19
C GLY A 169 5.23 -12.18 -7.22
N LYS A 170 4.75 -13.22 -6.54
CA LYS A 170 3.66 -13.16 -5.55
C LYS A 170 4.00 -13.99 -4.34
N SER A 171 3.45 -13.61 -3.20
CA SER A 171 3.41 -14.43 -1.99
C SER A 171 2.01 -14.49 -1.41
N GLN A 172 1.70 -15.56 -0.71
CA GLN A 172 0.51 -15.67 0.13
C GLN A 172 0.89 -16.38 1.42
N VAL A 173 0.43 -15.86 2.54
CA VAL A 173 0.68 -16.45 3.86
C VAL A 173 -0.65 -16.71 4.54
N THR A 174 -0.84 -17.95 5.01
CA THR A 174 -1.98 -18.38 5.80
C THR A 174 -1.54 -18.61 7.23
N ILE A 175 -2.17 -17.91 8.17
CA ILE A 175 -1.94 -18.02 9.62
C ILE A 175 -3.12 -18.74 10.26
N GLU A 176 -2.81 -19.70 11.11
CA GLU A 176 -3.77 -20.30 12.03
C GLU A 176 -3.89 -19.39 13.26
N TYR A 177 -5.13 -19.00 13.56
CA TYR A 177 -5.50 -18.24 14.75
C TYR A 177 -6.21 -19.14 15.74
N GLU A 178 -5.82 -19.07 17.01
CA GLU A 178 -6.48 -19.74 18.14
C GLU A 178 -6.92 -18.68 19.15
N ASN A 179 -8.19 -18.69 19.52
CA ASN A 179 -8.76 -17.64 20.37
C ASN A 179 -8.47 -16.22 19.87
N PHE A 180 -8.55 -15.99 18.55
CA PHE A 180 -8.25 -14.74 17.84
C PHE A 180 -6.78 -14.28 17.89
N LEU A 181 -5.86 -15.09 18.43
CA LEU A 181 -4.42 -14.80 18.45
C LEU A 181 -3.70 -15.62 17.38
N PRO A 182 -2.69 -15.08 16.71
CA PRO A 182 -1.86 -15.83 15.77
C PRO A 182 -1.14 -16.97 16.51
N LYS A 183 -1.18 -18.19 15.96
CA LYS A 183 -0.62 -19.38 16.58
C LYS A 183 0.55 -19.96 15.80
N ARG A 184 0.34 -20.21 14.50
CA ARG A 184 1.34 -20.80 13.60
C ARG A 184 1.10 -20.44 12.14
N ILE A 185 2.11 -20.62 11.34
CA ILE A 185 2.02 -20.48 9.88
C ILE A 185 1.53 -21.84 9.33
N ASP A 186 0.37 -21.84 8.68
CA ASP A 186 -0.20 -23.04 8.07
C ASP A 186 0.35 -23.29 6.67
N THR A 187 0.28 -22.29 5.80
CA THR A 187 0.69 -22.42 4.40
C THR A 187 1.37 -21.14 3.91
N VAL A 188 2.44 -21.32 3.16
CA VAL A 188 3.16 -20.26 2.46
C VAL A 188 3.21 -20.59 0.98
N VAL A 189 2.72 -19.70 0.15
CA VAL A 189 2.83 -19.78 -1.32
C VAL A 189 3.78 -18.70 -1.79
N VAL A 190 4.75 -19.05 -2.62
CA VAL A 190 5.62 -18.09 -3.32
C VAL A 190 5.65 -18.46 -4.80
N SER A 191 5.23 -17.52 -5.65
CA SER A 191 5.37 -17.64 -7.11
C SER A 191 6.35 -16.59 -7.59
N SER A 192 7.40 -17.00 -8.29
CA SER A 192 8.40 -16.10 -8.83
C SER A 192 8.67 -16.37 -10.30
N GLN A 193 8.65 -15.32 -11.10
CA GLN A 193 9.11 -15.37 -12.47
C GLN A 193 10.60 -15.69 -12.50
N HIS A 194 11.02 -16.53 -13.46
CA HIS A 194 12.37 -17.02 -13.54
C HIS A 194 12.85 -17.20 -14.99
N THR A 195 14.16 -17.38 -15.17
CA THR A 195 14.74 -17.72 -16.48
C THR A 195 14.38 -19.16 -16.88
N PRO A 196 14.33 -19.48 -18.19
CA PRO A 196 13.91 -20.80 -18.65
C PRO A 196 14.87 -21.94 -18.29
N GLU A 197 16.12 -21.63 -17.94
CA GLU A 197 17.20 -22.61 -17.71
C GLU A 197 17.17 -23.25 -16.32
N VAL A 198 16.56 -22.57 -15.31
CA VAL A 198 16.50 -23.09 -13.94
C VAL A 198 15.48 -24.21 -13.83
N SER A 199 15.86 -25.34 -13.22
CA SER A 199 14.92 -26.42 -12.92
C SER A 199 13.97 -26.01 -11.77
N HIS A 200 12.75 -26.56 -11.79
CA HIS A 200 11.76 -26.29 -10.73
C HIS A 200 12.26 -26.69 -9.34
N GLU A 201 12.98 -27.80 -9.24
CA GLU A 201 13.56 -28.28 -7.98
C GLU A 201 14.57 -27.30 -7.39
N ARG A 202 15.56 -26.85 -8.22
CA ARG A 202 16.55 -25.84 -7.82
C ARG A 202 15.87 -24.52 -7.43
N LEU A 203 14.89 -24.07 -8.19
CA LEU A 203 14.13 -22.86 -7.89
C LEU A 203 13.42 -22.96 -6.54
N LYS A 204 12.73 -24.08 -6.30
CA LYS A 204 11.99 -24.34 -5.06
C LYS A 204 12.91 -24.33 -3.85
N ASP A 205 14.00 -25.11 -3.89
CA ASP A 205 14.94 -25.22 -2.78
C ASP A 205 15.59 -23.85 -2.47
N ALA A 206 16.01 -23.13 -3.50
CA ALA A 206 16.60 -21.80 -3.34
C ALA A 206 15.62 -20.80 -2.72
N ILE A 207 14.35 -20.77 -3.13
CA ILE A 207 13.35 -19.87 -2.54
C ILE A 207 13.05 -20.26 -1.10
N ILE A 208 12.98 -21.55 -0.77
CA ILE A 208 12.76 -21.99 0.61
C ILE A 208 13.93 -21.54 1.51
N GLU A 209 15.18 -21.78 1.09
CA GLU A 209 16.36 -21.49 1.92
C GLU A 209 16.67 -19.98 2.01
N GLU A 210 16.59 -19.27 0.89
CA GLU A 210 17.08 -17.89 0.79
C GLU A 210 16.00 -16.83 0.97
N VAL A 211 14.73 -17.20 0.91
CA VAL A 211 13.61 -16.28 1.08
C VAL A 211 12.73 -16.71 2.27
N ILE A 212 12.12 -17.89 2.21
CA ILE A 212 11.10 -18.27 3.19
C ILE A 212 11.70 -18.40 4.60
N LYS A 213 12.76 -19.20 4.74
CA LYS A 213 13.44 -19.42 6.05
C LYS A 213 14.16 -18.19 6.59
N LYS A 214 14.46 -17.19 5.74
CA LYS A 214 15.09 -15.94 6.20
C LYS A 214 14.07 -14.93 6.74
N VAL A 215 12.83 -15.04 6.31
CA VAL A 215 11.76 -14.09 6.65
C VAL A 215 10.88 -14.58 7.78
N LEU A 216 10.54 -15.88 7.78
CA LEU A 216 9.55 -16.40 8.71
C LEU A 216 10.19 -16.82 10.05
N PRO A 217 9.56 -16.47 11.19
CA PRO A 217 10.01 -16.90 12.50
C PRO A 217 9.98 -18.43 12.62
N ALA A 218 11.08 -19.01 13.08
CA ALA A 218 11.21 -20.47 13.18
C ALA A 218 10.25 -21.11 14.20
N ASP A 219 9.86 -20.37 15.22
CA ASP A 219 8.91 -20.80 16.26
C ASP A 219 7.45 -20.83 15.77
N MET A 220 7.15 -20.17 14.64
CA MET A 220 5.84 -20.20 13.99
C MET A 220 5.73 -21.25 12.87
N VAL A 221 6.83 -21.91 12.51
CA VAL A 221 6.90 -22.93 11.45
C VAL A 221 7.07 -24.31 12.09
N ASP A 222 6.24 -25.27 11.73
CA ASP A 222 6.29 -26.65 12.22
C ASP A 222 6.27 -27.68 11.08
N ALA A 223 6.29 -28.97 11.44
CA ALA A 223 6.27 -30.07 10.47
C ALA A 223 4.98 -30.14 9.61
N LYS A 224 3.91 -29.43 9.99
CA LYS A 224 2.65 -29.37 9.26
C LYS A 224 2.59 -28.16 8.33
N THR A 225 3.52 -27.21 8.45
CA THR A 225 3.58 -26.02 7.59
C THR A 225 3.87 -26.43 6.15
N LYS A 226 3.07 -25.94 5.23
CA LYS A 226 3.17 -26.24 3.79
C LYS A 226 3.90 -25.12 3.07
N PHE A 227 4.91 -25.46 2.27
CA PHE A 227 5.59 -24.53 1.35
C PHE A 227 5.26 -24.90 -0.09
N LEU A 228 4.57 -24.00 -0.80
CA LEU A 228 4.18 -24.15 -2.19
C LEU A 228 4.94 -23.11 -3.02
N VAL A 229 5.96 -23.56 -3.74
CA VAL A 229 6.78 -22.69 -4.60
C VAL A 229 6.47 -23.00 -6.06
N ASN A 230 6.07 -21.98 -6.82
CA ASN A 230 5.65 -22.10 -8.22
C ASN A 230 4.78 -23.36 -8.45
N PRO A 231 3.60 -23.46 -7.80
CA PRO A 231 2.80 -24.71 -7.81
C PRO A 231 2.32 -25.12 -9.21
N THR A 232 2.37 -24.22 -10.18
CA THR A 232 2.11 -24.52 -11.61
C THR A 232 3.32 -25.12 -12.33
N GLY A 233 4.49 -25.16 -11.68
CA GLY A 233 5.75 -25.70 -12.18
C GLY A 233 6.61 -24.66 -12.91
N ARG A 234 6.10 -23.90 -13.87
CA ARG A 234 6.88 -22.97 -14.70
C ARG A 234 6.25 -21.57 -14.70
N PHE A 235 7.10 -20.54 -14.49
CA PHE A 235 6.69 -19.15 -14.54
C PHE A 235 7.78 -18.30 -15.23
N VAL A 236 7.94 -18.49 -16.54
CA VAL A 236 8.93 -17.77 -17.38
C VAL A 236 8.27 -16.55 -18.04
N VAL A 237 7.06 -16.70 -18.57
CA VAL A 237 6.24 -15.59 -19.07
C VAL A 237 5.53 -14.94 -17.88
N GLY A 238 5.82 -13.68 -17.62
CA GLY A 238 5.28 -12.91 -16.52
C GLY A 238 5.52 -11.42 -16.71
N GLY A 239 5.25 -10.62 -15.66
CA GLY A 239 5.28 -9.19 -15.79
C GLY A 239 4.24 -8.66 -16.77
N PRO A 240 4.41 -7.45 -17.33
CA PRO A 240 3.47 -6.85 -18.28
C PRO A 240 3.24 -7.67 -19.56
N MET A 241 4.15 -8.61 -19.89
CA MET A 241 3.94 -9.56 -20.98
C MET A 241 2.91 -10.64 -20.62
N GLY A 242 2.86 -11.04 -19.36
CA GLY A 242 1.96 -12.10 -18.91
C GLY A 242 0.57 -11.61 -18.55
N ASP A 243 0.46 -10.39 -18.02
CA ASP A 243 -0.79 -9.79 -17.57
C ASP A 243 -0.72 -8.27 -17.68
N CYS A 244 -1.86 -7.63 -18.00
CA CYS A 244 -1.96 -6.19 -18.05
C CYS A 244 -2.02 -5.61 -16.63
N GLY A 245 -1.16 -4.61 -16.35
CA GLY A 245 -1.16 -3.88 -15.08
C GLY A 245 -1.83 -2.54 -15.18
N LEU A 246 -2.53 -2.14 -14.14
CA LEU A 246 -3.14 -0.82 -13.99
C LEU A 246 -2.91 -0.27 -12.58
N THR A 247 -2.80 1.06 -12.49
CA THR A 247 -2.75 1.77 -11.22
C THR A 247 -3.99 1.46 -10.37
N GLY A 248 -3.79 1.18 -9.08
CA GLY A 248 -4.89 1.02 -8.12
C GLY A 248 -5.63 -0.32 -8.17
N ARG A 249 -5.05 -1.38 -8.75
CA ARG A 249 -5.66 -2.71 -8.77
C ARG A 249 -5.18 -3.65 -7.66
N LYS A 250 -4.29 -3.21 -6.77
CA LYS A 250 -3.77 -3.98 -5.63
C LYS A 250 -4.10 -3.35 -4.28
N ILE A 251 -5.30 -2.75 -4.17
CA ILE A 251 -5.71 -1.95 -3.00
C ILE A 251 -5.73 -2.73 -1.69
N ILE A 252 -5.98 -4.03 -1.71
CA ILE A 252 -5.96 -4.88 -0.52
C ILE A 252 -4.52 -5.22 -0.11
N VAL A 253 -3.63 -5.44 -1.09
CA VAL A 253 -2.18 -5.57 -0.87
C VAL A 253 -1.59 -4.27 -0.31
N ASP A 254 -2.04 -3.13 -0.80
CA ASP A 254 -1.59 -1.81 -0.37
C ASP A 254 -1.97 -1.49 1.08
N THR A 255 -2.99 -2.15 1.64
CA THR A 255 -3.56 -1.86 2.95
C THR A 255 -3.35 -2.99 3.96
N TYR A 256 -4.39 -3.73 4.31
CA TYR A 256 -4.37 -4.63 5.48
C TYR A 256 -4.55 -6.12 5.12
N GLY A 257 -4.44 -6.49 3.83
CA GLY A 257 -4.55 -7.88 3.39
C GLY A 257 -5.89 -8.53 3.67
N GLY A 258 -6.97 -7.73 3.77
CA GLY A 258 -8.33 -8.19 4.01
C GLY A 258 -8.75 -8.26 5.50
N LYS A 259 -7.87 -7.92 6.46
CA LYS A 259 -8.22 -7.87 7.90
C LYS A 259 -9.00 -6.62 8.28
N GLY A 260 -8.72 -5.49 7.64
CA GLY A 260 -9.47 -4.23 7.80
C GLY A 260 -10.38 -3.98 6.61
N GLY A 261 -11.40 -3.13 6.80
CA GLY A 261 -12.26 -2.63 5.74
C GLY A 261 -11.49 -1.84 4.69
N HIS A 262 -12.11 -1.63 3.53
CA HIS A 262 -11.57 -0.81 2.45
C HIS A 262 -12.70 0.00 1.78
N GLY A 263 -12.43 1.27 1.48
CA GLY A 263 -13.42 2.17 0.86
C GLY A 263 -13.48 2.05 -0.67
N GLY A 264 -12.53 1.36 -1.29
CA GLY A 264 -12.44 1.15 -2.74
C GLY A 264 -11.51 2.12 -3.47
N GLY A 265 -11.15 3.26 -2.86
CA GLY A 265 -10.23 4.24 -3.45
C GLY A 265 -8.77 3.76 -3.47
N CYS A 266 -8.07 3.94 -4.59
CA CYS A 266 -6.64 3.68 -4.68
C CYS A 266 -5.81 4.88 -4.20
N PHE A 267 -4.52 4.65 -3.93
CA PHE A 267 -3.58 5.66 -3.43
C PHE A 267 -2.64 6.18 -4.51
N SER A 268 -1.93 5.30 -5.20
CA SER A 268 -0.90 5.66 -6.16
C SER A 268 -1.43 6.59 -7.26
N GLY A 269 -0.60 7.54 -7.66
CA GLY A 269 -0.94 8.54 -8.67
C GLY A 269 -1.76 9.72 -8.17
N LYS A 270 -2.19 9.74 -6.91
CA LYS A 270 -3.01 10.81 -6.32
C LYS A 270 -2.20 11.69 -5.39
N ASP A 271 -2.23 13.02 -5.59
CA ASP A 271 -1.71 13.97 -4.62
C ASP A 271 -2.57 14.01 -3.34
N PRO A 272 -2.05 14.53 -2.21
CA PRO A 272 -2.72 14.43 -0.91
C PRO A 272 -4.02 15.24 -0.76
N SER A 273 -4.43 16.05 -1.75
CA SER A 273 -5.75 16.68 -1.76
C SER A 273 -6.87 15.65 -1.96
N LYS A 274 -6.54 14.48 -2.49
CA LYS A 274 -7.45 13.35 -2.64
C LYS A 274 -7.53 12.59 -1.33
N VAL A 275 -8.70 12.66 -0.69
CA VAL A 275 -8.95 12.04 0.63
C VAL A 275 -8.84 10.51 0.61
N ASP A 276 -9.03 9.87 -0.54
CA ASP A 276 -8.75 8.44 -0.70
C ASP A 276 -7.36 8.08 -0.16
N ARG A 277 -6.37 8.92 -0.45
CA ARG A 277 -5.00 8.73 0.03
C ARG A 277 -4.78 9.36 1.41
N SER A 278 -4.97 10.66 1.55
CA SER A 278 -4.63 11.40 2.77
C SER A 278 -5.43 10.96 3.99
N ALA A 279 -6.75 10.77 3.84
CA ALA A 279 -7.59 10.35 4.96
C ALA A 279 -7.42 8.84 5.29
N SER A 280 -7.04 7.99 4.34
CA SER A 280 -6.63 6.61 4.65
C SER A 280 -5.35 6.57 5.48
N TYR A 281 -4.38 7.44 5.19
CA TYR A 281 -3.17 7.59 6.00
C TYR A 281 -3.48 8.11 7.40
N MET A 282 -4.36 9.12 7.51
CA MET A 282 -4.83 9.61 8.80
C MET A 282 -5.60 8.53 9.58
N ALA A 283 -6.47 7.78 8.93
CA ALA A 283 -7.21 6.69 9.57
C ALA A 283 -6.26 5.60 10.12
N ARG A 284 -5.18 5.27 9.37
CA ARG A 284 -4.10 4.39 9.86
C ARG A 284 -3.38 5.00 11.06
N TYR A 285 -3.00 6.26 10.99
CA TYR A 285 -2.33 6.96 12.10
C TYR A 285 -3.18 6.93 13.37
N ILE A 286 -4.48 7.18 13.26
CA ILE A 286 -5.43 7.10 14.36
C ILE A 286 -5.49 5.68 14.94
N ALA A 287 -5.77 4.68 14.11
CA ALA A 287 -5.89 3.29 14.54
C ALA A 287 -4.62 2.80 15.24
N LYS A 288 -3.45 3.14 14.68
CA LYS A 288 -2.14 2.78 15.25
C LYS A 288 -1.91 3.40 16.62
N ASN A 289 -2.20 4.69 16.79
CA ASN A 289 -2.05 5.37 18.08
C ASN A 289 -3.02 4.84 19.14
N LEU A 290 -4.28 4.51 18.78
CA LEU A 290 -5.24 3.90 19.72
C LEU A 290 -4.77 2.54 20.23
N VAL A 291 -4.21 1.69 19.33
CA VAL A 291 -3.69 0.38 19.73
C VAL A 291 -2.37 0.52 20.49
N ALA A 292 -1.46 1.38 20.06
CA ALA A 292 -0.20 1.65 20.74
C ALA A 292 -0.41 2.22 22.16
N ALA A 293 -1.44 3.06 22.37
CA ALA A 293 -1.83 3.56 23.68
C ALA A 293 -2.46 2.48 24.58
N GLY A 294 -2.70 1.29 24.05
CA GLY A 294 -3.34 0.18 24.77
C GLY A 294 -4.83 0.37 25.01
N LEU A 295 -5.49 1.26 24.26
CA LEU A 295 -6.94 1.49 24.34
C LEU A 295 -7.74 0.34 23.73
N ALA A 296 -7.16 -0.42 22.81
CA ALA A 296 -7.69 -1.64 22.22
C ALA A 296 -6.56 -2.57 21.76
N ALA A 297 -6.82 -3.88 21.68
CA ALA A 297 -5.86 -4.82 21.06
C ALA A 297 -5.92 -4.79 19.52
N LYS A 298 -7.05 -4.38 18.97
CA LYS A 298 -7.27 -4.12 17.55
C LYS A 298 -8.32 -3.04 17.37
N CYS A 299 -8.15 -2.26 16.32
CA CYS A 299 -8.99 -1.10 16.08
C CYS A 299 -9.16 -0.86 14.58
N GLU A 300 -10.38 -0.61 14.15
CA GLU A 300 -10.72 -0.11 12.83
C GLU A 300 -11.32 1.28 12.96
N VAL A 301 -10.90 2.19 12.11
CA VAL A 301 -11.39 3.57 12.05
C VAL A 301 -11.94 3.81 10.65
N GLN A 302 -13.16 4.31 10.54
CA GLN A 302 -13.73 4.79 9.29
C GLN A 302 -13.89 6.31 9.34
N LEU A 303 -13.40 6.98 8.30
CA LEU A 303 -13.65 8.39 8.02
C LEU A 303 -14.44 8.48 6.72
N ALA A 304 -15.47 9.33 6.65
CA ALA A 304 -16.23 9.55 5.42
C ALA A 304 -16.35 11.04 5.13
N TYR A 305 -16.29 11.38 3.83
CA TYR A 305 -16.33 12.77 3.35
C TYR A 305 -17.35 12.94 2.23
N ALA A 306 -17.84 14.17 2.09
CA ALA A 306 -18.55 14.63 0.92
C ALA A 306 -17.63 15.56 0.12
N ILE A 307 -17.73 15.53 -1.22
CA ILE A 307 -16.93 16.40 -2.09
C ILE A 307 -17.13 17.89 -1.73
N GLY A 308 -16.05 18.65 -1.67
CA GLY A 308 -16.07 20.08 -1.36
C GLY A 308 -16.33 20.42 0.12
N VAL A 309 -16.55 19.45 0.99
CA VAL A 309 -16.79 19.67 2.43
C VAL A 309 -15.53 19.31 3.21
N ALA A 310 -15.11 20.20 4.14
CA ALA A 310 -13.89 20.01 4.91
C ALA A 310 -14.10 19.03 6.09
N GLU A 311 -15.22 19.14 6.79
CA GLU A 311 -15.52 18.27 7.94
C GLU A 311 -15.89 16.86 7.47
N PRO A 312 -15.40 15.79 8.13
CA PRO A 312 -15.88 14.45 7.85
C PRO A 312 -17.37 14.33 8.22
N ILE A 313 -18.16 13.72 7.34
CA ILE A 313 -19.58 13.46 7.61
C ILE A 313 -19.79 12.35 8.63
N SER A 314 -18.83 11.44 8.76
CA SER A 314 -18.84 10.44 9.84
C SER A 314 -17.45 10.05 10.30
N VAL A 315 -17.34 9.69 11.57
CA VAL A 315 -16.16 9.10 12.20
C VAL A 315 -16.64 7.92 13.03
N MET A 316 -16.22 6.72 12.69
CA MET A 316 -16.56 5.49 13.40
C MET A 316 -15.28 4.83 13.92
N VAL A 317 -15.33 4.27 15.11
CA VAL A 317 -14.25 3.48 15.71
C VAL A 317 -14.83 2.14 16.18
N ASN A 318 -14.27 1.05 15.68
CA ASN A 318 -14.63 -0.31 16.07
C ASN A 318 -13.42 -1.00 16.70
N SER A 319 -13.51 -1.35 17.96
CA SER A 319 -12.47 -2.08 18.70
C SER A 319 -12.65 -3.60 18.69
N PHE A 320 -13.64 -4.12 17.98
CA PHE A 320 -13.96 -5.56 17.92
C PHE A 320 -14.14 -6.22 19.29
N GLY A 321 -14.66 -5.48 20.26
CA GLY A 321 -14.83 -5.95 21.63
C GLY A 321 -13.56 -6.02 22.47
N THR A 322 -12.43 -5.49 21.97
CA THR A 322 -11.15 -5.45 22.70
C THR A 322 -10.87 -4.09 23.36
N GLY A 323 -11.78 -3.12 23.18
CA GLY A 323 -11.64 -1.76 23.69
C GLY A 323 -11.75 -1.66 25.20
N LYS A 324 -10.92 -0.85 25.82
CA LYS A 324 -11.05 -0.46 27.23
C LYS A 324 -12.09 0.62 27.47
N LEU A 325 -12.51 1.31 26.40
CA LEU A 325 -13.56 2.32 26.40
C LEU A 325 -14.62 1.95 25.37
N PRO A 326 -15.88 2.43 25.53
CA PRO A 326 -16.92 2.29 24.51
C PRO A 326 -16.52 2.94 23.19
N SER A 327 -17.03 2.42 22.07
CA SER A 327 -16.69 2.92 20.71
C SER A 327 -17.02 4.41 20.54
N GLU A 328 -18.11 4.88 21.11
CA GLU A 328 -18.51 6.30 21.09
C GLU A 328 -17.45 7.17 21.77
N ARG A 329 -16.92 6.72 22.92
CA ARG A 329 -15.87 7.44 23.64
C ARG A 329 -14.56 7.45 22.88
N LEU A 330 -14.19 6.35 22.20
CA LEU A 330 -13.04 6.31 21.31
C LEU A 330 -13.20 7.28 20.13
N ALA A 331 -14.39 7.38 19.54
CA ALA A 331 -14.67 8.32 18.46
C ALA A 331 -14.61 9.79 18.93
N GLU A 332 -15.03 10.10 20.15
CA GLU A 332 -14.85 11.43 20.74
C GLU A 332 -13.37 11.79 20.91
N LEU A 333 -12.55 10.86 21.38
CA LEU A 333 -11.11 11.07 21.50
C LEU A 333 -10.46 11.34 20.13
N VAL A 334 -10.90 10.60 19.10
CA VAL A 334 -10.43 10.83 17.73
C VAL A 334 -10.78 12.24 17.27
N ARG A 335 -12.01 12.68 17.42
CA ARG A 335 -12.43 14.04 17.03
C ARG A 335 -11.70 15.14 17.81
N LYS A 336 -11.30 14.87 19.05
CA LYS A 336 -10.64 15.83 19.93
C LYS A 336 -9.14 15.99 19.63
N HIS A 337 -8.46 14.89 19.31
CA HIS A 337 -6.99 14.86 19.29
C HIS A 337 -6.37 14.76 17.90
N PHE A 338 -7.15 14.44 16.85
CA PHE A 338 -6.65 14.29 15.49
C PHE A 338 -7.24 15.33 14.55
N GLN A 339 -6.41 15.74 13.57
CA GLN A 339 -6.84 16.64 12.50
C GLN A 339 -7.57 15.82 11.43
N LEU A 340 -8.86 16.10 11.25
CA LEU A 340 -9.70 15.31 10.33
C LEU A 340 -10.09 16.08 9.06
N ARG A 341 -9.86 17.40 9.00
CA ARG A 341 -10.07 18.20 7.79
C ARG A 341 -8.94 17.95 6.79
N PRO A 342 -9.19 17.92 5.47
CA PRO A 342 -8.16 17.61 4.46
C PRO A 342 -6.88 18.44 4.62
N ALA A 343 -6.99 19.76 4.79
CA ALA A 343 -5.84 20.62 5.00
C ALA A 343 -5.04 20.25 6.28
N GLY A 344 -5.77 20.01 7.39
CA GLY A 344 -5.14 19.61 8.66
C GLY A 344 -4.47 18.23 8.60
N ILE A 345 -5.03 17.30 7.84
CA ILE A 345 -4.39 15.99 7.58
C ILE A 345 -3.07 16.18 6.83
N ILE A 346 -3.10 16.96 5.75
CA ILE A 346 -1.92 17.24 4.92
C ILE A 346 -0.80 17.87 5.76
N GLU A 347 -1.14 18.85 6.59
CA GLU A 347 -0.19 19.54 7.47
C GLU A 347 0.35 18.62 8.56
N SER A 348 -0.52 17.93 9.31
CA SER A 348 -0.12 17.11 10.46
C SER A 348 0.73 15.90 10.07
N LEU A 349 0.48 15.31 8.89
CA LEU A 349 1.25 14.20 8.36
C LEU A 349 2.37 14.65 7.41
N ASP A 350 2.54 15.97 7.17
CA ASP A 350 3.56 16.55 6.30
C ASP A 350 3.60 15.87 4.91
N LEU A 351 2.44 15.87 4.23
CA LEU A 351 2.25 15.12 2.99
C LEU A 351 2.69 15.86 1.72
N LEU A 352 3.04 17.14 1.77
CA LEU A 352 3.51 17.90 0.60
C LEU A 352 5.01 17.68 0.35
N ARG A 353 5.42 16.42 0.25
CA ARG A 353 6.80 15.99 0.01
C ARG A 353 6.84 14.85 -1.01
N PRO A 354 7.95 14.70 -1.78
CA PRO A 354 8.11 13.58 -2.71
C PRO A 354 8.44 12.29 -1.94
N ILE A 355 7.44 11.63 -1.39
CA ILE A 355 7.55 10.44 -0.55
C ILE A 355 6.73 9.25 -1.09
N TYR A 356 6.10 9.40 -2.25
CA TYR A 356 5.04 8.50 -2.69
C TYR A 356 5.54 7.28 -3.46
N GLN A 357 6.56 7.42 -4.31
CA GLN A 357 7.09 6.28 -5.07
C GLN A 357 7.53 5.11 -4.18
N GLN A 358 8.12 5.41 -3.01
CA GLN A 358 8.53 4.37 -2.07
C GLN A 358 7.35 3.61 -1.44
N THR A 359 6.13 4.19 -1.44
CA THR A 359 4.93 3.55 -0.91
C THR A 359 4.29 2.58 -1.89
N ALA A 360 4.57 2.72 -3.17
CA ALA A 360 3.88 2.04 -4.27
C ALA A 360 4.17 0.52 -4.36
N ALA A 361 5.05 -0.03 -3.53
CA ALA A 361 5.31 -1.46 -3.44
C ALA A 361 5.49 -1.88 -1.97
N TYR A 362 5.11 -3.12 -1.65
CA TYR A 362 5.24 -3.75 -0.32
C TYR A 362 4.36 -3.12 0.77
N GLY A 363 3.23 -2.54 0.39
CA GLY A 363 2.23 -1.95 1.28
C GLY A 363 2.53 -0.52 1.70
N HIS A 364 1.46 0.24 1.96
CA HIS A 364 1.54 1.62 2.43
C HIS A 364 1.62 1.73 3.95
N PHE A 365 1.35 0.65 4.68
CA PHE A 365 1.26 0.61 6.14
C PHE A 365 2.23 -0.41 6.76
N GLY A 366 2.53 -0.21 8.05
CA GLY A 366 3.47 -1.05 8.78
C GLY A 366 4.94 -0.82 8.38
N ARG A 367 5.29 0.40 7.99
CA ARG A 367 6.58 0.80 7.44
C ARG A 367 7.29 1.77 8.40
N ASN A 368 8.57 1.49 8.69
CA ASN A 368 9.38 2.32 9.60
C ASN A 368 10.44 3.18 8.86
N GLU A 369 10.44 3.16 7.52
CA GLU A 369 11.37 3.96 6.73
C GLU A 369 11.02 5.45 6.81
N PRO A 370 11.98 6.36 6.61
CA PRO A 370 11.72 7.79 6.56
C PRO A 370 10.64 8.13 5.51
N GLY A 371 9.73 9.03 5.88
CA GLY A 371 8.64 9.46 5.00
C GLY A 371 7.26 8.93 5.38
N PHE A 372 7.17 7.80 6.08
CA PHE A 372 5.90 7.21 6.51
C PHE A 372 5.39 7.86 7.81
N SER A 373 5.03 9.15 7.75
CA SER A 373 4.64 9.96 8.91
C SER A 373 3.39 9.43 9.64
N TRP A 374 2.51 8.75 8.92
CA TRP A 374 1.30 8.11 9.45
C TRP A 374 1.58 6.84 10.29
N GLU A 375 2.82 6.41 10.37
CA GLU A 375 3.23 5.30 11.22
C GLU A 375 3.78 5.75 12.59
N LYS A 376 3.82 7.06 12.87
CA LYS A 376 4.21 7.59 14.18
C LYS A 376 3.20 7.21 15.28
N THR A 377 3.70 7.10 16.51
CA THR A 377 2.90 6.80 17.72
C THR A 377 3.08 7.90 18.78
N ASP A 378 3.17 9.13 18.33
CA ASP A 378 3.50 10.31 19.13
C ASP A 378 2.32 10.86 19.98
N LEU A 379 1.09 10.34 19.78
CA LEU A 379 -0.07 10.69 20.61
C LEU A 379 -0.38 9.67 21.72
N VAL A 380 0.48 8.67 21.93
CA VAL A 380 0.24 7.59 22.90
C VAL A 380 0.03 8.13 24.32
N GLU A 381 0.91 8.99 24.81
CA GLU A 381 0.80 9.56 26.17
C GLU A 381 -0.49 10.36 26.32
N THR A 382 -0.83 11.21 25.36
CA THR A 382 -2.06 12.02 25.35
C THR A 382 -3.31 11.14 25.39
N LEU A 383 -3.30 10.04 24.64
CA LEU A 383 -4.45 9.12 24.60
C LEU A 383 -4.57 8.27 25.86
N GLN A 384 -3.46 7.93 26.52
CA GLN A 384 -3.47 7.20 27.78
C GLN A 384 -4.10 7.98 28.93
N ASP A 385 -4.08 9.32 28.88
CA ASP A 385 -4.75 10.16 29.89
C ASP A 385 -6.28 9.92 29.94
N ALA A 386 -6.86 9.43 28.84
CA ALA A 386 -8.28 9.05 28.82
C ALA A 386 -8.61 7.79 29.63
N LEU A 387 -7.60 7.03 30.10
CA LEU A 387 -7.78 5.87 30.95
C LEU A 387 -7.69 6.21 32.46
N LYS A 388 -7.29 7.45 32.78
CA LYS A 388 -7.24 7.97 34.15
C LYS A 388 -8.59 8.54 34.54
#